data_3778b4ba571c312323b2dd7ac2e3e015
#
_entry.id   3778b4ba571c312323b2dd7ac2e3e015
#
_cell.length_a   1.000
_cell.length_b   1.000
_cell.length_c   1.000
_cell.angle_alpha   90.00
_cell.angle_beta   90.00
_cell.angle_gamma   90.00
#
_symmetry.space_group_name_H-M   'P 1'
#
loop_
_entity.id
_entity.type
_entity.pdbx_description
1 polymer ?
#
loop_
_entity_poly.entity_id
_entity_poly.type
_entity_poly.pdbx_seq_one_letter_code
_entity_poly.pdbx_strand_id
1 'polypeptide(L)'
;MVNNYFNSLTFAEKRRELGSCRFMASHELCGVDALKGKKIVIVGCGAQGLNQGLNLRDSGLDVVYALRESAIRDRRLSFRSAVENGFQVGGYEEVIPTADLVVNLTPDKQHSAVVEAVMPLMKPGAALLYAHGFNIVEEGMKIRNDITVIMVAPKSPGSEVRAEYVRGFGVPTLIAVHKENDPAGIGLEIAKAYCCGIGGDRAGVLESSFVAEVKSDLMGEQTVLCGLLQTASLLCYDKMVSDGTATPYAAALVQYGWQTIAEALKRGGVTLMLERLGGPAKIRAYELAEILKAEMRPLFEHHMEEILSGAFSDKMMRDWAAADTDLLQWRAETANTPFEKAEAQGKTSIPEQTYFDNGILMVAFLKAGVELAFESMVDAGIQPESAYYEALHETPLIADTIARKRLAEMNVTISDTAEYGNYLFSNVCIPLLKPFMATVGSEVIGKGLPKTDDAVDNRRLAEINEAVCRHPIEQIGRLLRRHMGASAD
;
A
#
# COMPACT_ATOMS: atom_id res chain seq x y z
N MET A 1 -22.68 -2.56 -14.66
CA MET A 1 -21.32 -3.03 -14.38
C MET A 1 -20.42 -2.43 -15.43
N VAL A 2 -19.30 -1.88 -15.00
CA VAL A 2 -18.27 -1.35 -15.90
C VAL A 2 -17.67 -2.48 -16.73
N ASN A 3 -17.35 -2.22 -17.98
CA ASN A 3 -16.77 -3.22 -18.87
C ASN A 3 -15.25 -3.24 -18.68
N ASN A 4 -14.76 -4.06 -17.76
CA ASN A 4 -13.34 -4.31 -17.51
C ASN A 4 -13.04 -5.82 -17.54
N TYR A 5 -11.75 -6.20 -17.41
CA TYR A 5 -11.36 -7.62 -17.47
C TYR A 5 -12.07 -8.44 -16.39
N PHE A 6 -12.03 -7.98 -15.13
CA PHE A 6 -12.66 -8.71 -14.03
C PHE A 6 -14.16 -8.94 -14.24
N ASN A 7 -14.88 -7.94 -14.76
CA ASN A 7 -16.32 -8.05 -14.99
C ASN A 7 -16.67 -8.93 -16.17
N SER A 8 -15.73 -9.17 -17.09
CA SER A 8 -15.90 -10.10 -18.23
C SER A 8 -15.80 -11.58 -17.81
N LEU A 9 -15.21 -11.87 -16.64
CA LEU A 9 -15.02 -13.21 -16.11
C LEU A 9 -16.34 -13.82 -15.63
N THR A 10 -16.47 -15.14 -15.75
CA THR A 10 -17.55 -15.91 -15.12
C THR A 10 -17.44 -15.87 -13.60
N PHE A 11 -18.51 -16.19 -12.90
CA PHE A 11 -18.49 -16.23 -11.43
C PHE A 11 -17.41 -17.18 -10.87
N ALA A 12 -17.23 -18.35 -11.48
CA ALA A 12 -16.22 -19.32 -11.07
C ALA A 12 -14.79 -18.78 -11.27
N GLU A 13 -14.55 -18.09 -12.39
CA GLU A 13 -13.26 -17.46 -12.67
C GLU A 13 -12.98 -16.30 -11.72
N LYS A 14 -13.96 -15.44 -11.45
CA LYS A 14 -13.82 -14.37 -10.45
C LYS A 14 -13.39 -14.90 -9.10
N ARG A 15 -14.06 -15.95 -8.61
CA ARG A 15 -13.71 -16.57 -7.33
C ARG A 15 -12.32 -17.19 -7.33
N ARG A 16 -11.93 -17.84 -8.44
CA ARG A 16 -10.58 -18.42 -8.58
C ARG A 16 -9.51 -17.35 -8.59
N GLU A 17 -9.71 -16.29 -9.35
CA GLU A 17 -8.72 -15.21 -9.46
C GLU A 17 -8.60 -14.41 -8.15
N LEU A 18 -9.70 -14.06 -7.47
CA LEU A 18 -9.69 -13.41 -6.16
C LEU A 18 -9.01 -14.29 -5.09
N GLY A 19 -9.30 -15.60 -5.09
CA GLY A 19 -8.75 -16.55 -4.14
C GLY A 19 -7.36 -17.07 -4.50
N SER A 20 -6.70 -16.51 -5.50
CA SER A 20 -5.35 -16.94 -5.90
C SER A 20 -4.30 -16.30 -5.01
N CYS A 21 -3.79 -17.08 -4.05
CA CYS A 21 -2.64 -16.71 -3.25
C CYS A 21 -1.96 -17.96 -2.70
N ARG A 22 -0.65 -18.06 -2.88
CA ARG A 22 0.16 -19.15 -2.34
C ARG A 22 1.53 -18.61 -1.92
N PHE A 23 1.91 -18.86 -0.68
CA PHE A 23 3.26 -18.56 -0.23
C PHE A 23 4.26 -19.50 -0.92
N MET A 24 5.31 -18.94 -1.51
CA MET A 24 6.35 -19.71 -2.18
C MET A 24 7.46 -20.08 -1.19
N ALA A 25 7.82 -21.36 -1.18
CA ALA A 25 8.97 -21.81 -0.39
C ALA A 25 10.28 -21.35 -1.04
N SER A 26 11.30 -21.07 -0.23
CA SER A 26 12.59 -20.53 -0.72
C SER A 26 13.25 -21.42 -1.79
N HIS A 27 13.05 -22.74 -1.75
CA HIS A 27 13.59 -23.66 -2.76
C HIS A 27 12.91 -23.58 -4.14
N GLU A 28 11.75 -22.92 -4.23
CA GLU A 28 11.05 -22.65 -5.50
C GLU A 28 11.57 -21.41 -6.21
N LEU A 29 12.42 -20.63 -5.54
CA LEU A 29 13.00 -19.38 -6.03
C LEU A 29 14.45 -19.65 -6.49
N CYS A 30 14.66 -19.63 -7.80
CA CYS A 30 15.94 -20.05 -8.42
C CYS A 30 16.90 -18.88 -8.69
N GLY A 31 16.79 -17.77 -7.96
CA GLY A 31 17.62 -16.58 -8.21
C GLY A 31 17.27 -15.90 -9.54
N VAL A 32 18.24 -15.25 -10.15
CA VAL A 32 18.03 -14.43 -11.37
C VAL A 32 18.34 -15.16 -12.68
N ASP A 33 18.55 -16.48 -12.66
CA ASP A 33 19.11 -17.23 -13.80
C ASP A 33 18.26 -17.12 -15.07
N ALA A 34 16.93 -17.09 -14.96
CA ALA A 34 16.05 -16.92 -16.11
C ALA A 34 16.18 -15.55 -16.82
N LEU A 35 16.81 -14.57 -16.17
CA LEU A 35 17.06 -13.24 -16.74
C LEU A 35 18.52 -12.98 -17.08
N LYS A 36 19.45 -13.90 -16.79
CA LYS A 36 20.85 -13.76 -17.18
C LYS A 36 21.01 -13.71 -18.69
N GLY A 37 21.76 -12.72 -19.17
CA GLY A 37 21.97 -12.48 -20.60
C GLY A 37 20.74 -11.96 -21.35
N LYS A 38 19.64 -11.66 -20.63
CA LYS A 38 18.45 -11.01 -21.18
C LYS A 38 18.57 -9.50 -21.01
N LYS A 39 18.08 -8.76 -21.99
CA LYS A 39 18.01 -7.31 -21.93
C LYS A 39 16.70 -6.86 -21.29
N ILE A 40 16.81 -6.17 -20.16
CA ILE A 40 15.67 -5.60 -19.42
C ILE A 40 15.57 -4.12 -19.76
N VAL A 41 14.44 -3.71 -20.28
CA VAL A 41 14.15 -2.30 -20.59
C VAL A 41 13.03 -1.79 -19.67
N ILE A 42 13.39 -0.86 -18.79
CA ILE A 42 12.43 -0.21 -17.88
C ILE A 42 11.85 1.03 -18.55
N VAL A 43 10.53 1.10 -18.65
CA VAL A 43 9.78 2.27 -19.12
C VAL A 43 9.36 3.08 -17.90
N GLY A 44 9.90 4.30 -17.79
CA GLY A 44 9.69 5.16 -16.62
C GLY A 44 10.79 5.05 -15.57
N CYS A 45 11.25 6.20 -15.08
CA CYS A 45 12.28 6.30 -14.04
C CYS A 45 11.77 7.19 -12.90
N GLY A 46 10.62 6.80 -12.32
CA GLY A 46 10.08 7.33 -11.08
C GLY A 46 10.67 6.58 -9.88
N ALA A 47 9.99 6.66 -8.72
CA ALA A 47 10.46 6.01 -7.49
C ALA A 47 10.63 4.49 -7.65
N GLN A 48 9.61 3.79 -8.17
CA GLN A 48 9.71 2.36 -8.43
C GLN A 48 10.74 2.06 -9.53
N GLY A 49 10.66 2.77 -10.66
CA GLY A 49 11.53 2.51 -11.81
C GLY A 49 13.01 2.62 -11.48
N LEU A 50 13.43 3.71 -10.81
CA LEU A 50 14.82 3.89 -10.44
C LEU A 50 15.30 2.81 -9.45
N ASN A 51 14.54 2.59 -8.38
CA ASN A 51 14.99 1.74 -7.28
C ASN A 51 14.99 0.25 -7.64
N GLN A 52 14.00 -0.22 -8.39
CA GLN A 52 14.02 -1.58 -8.94
C GLN A 52 15.16 -1.75 -9.95
N GLY A 53 15.39 -0.77 -10.84
CA GLY A 53 16.52 -0.82 -11.79
C GLY A 53 17.88 -0.90 -11.12
N LEU A 54 18.08 -0.16 -10.01
CA LEU A 54 19.30 -0.24 -9.20
C LEU A 54 19.49 -1.64 -8.60
N ASN A 55 18.43 -2.24 -8.05
CA ASN A 55 18.50 -3.58 -7.47
C ASN A 55 18.80 -4.64 -8.53
N LEU A 56 18.13 -4.57 -9.69
CA LEU A 56 18.39 -5.50 -10.81
C LEU A 56 19.83 -5.41 -11.29
N ARG A 57 20.36 -4.20 -11.46
CA ARG A 57 21.77 -4.01 -11.86
C ARG A 57 22.74 -4.57 -10.81
N ASP A 58 22.47 -4.29 -9.52
CA ASP A 58 23.31 -4.80 -8.42
C ASP A 58 23.20 -6.33 -8.29
N SER A 59 22.13 -6.94 -8.82
CA SER A 59 21.95 -8.39 -8.98
C SER A 59 22.61 -8.96 -10.26
N GLY A 60 23.33 -8.13 -11.02
CA GLY A 60 24.09 -8.55 -12.20
C GLY A 60 23.29 -8.65 -13.50
N LEU A 61 22.17 -7.96 -13.58
CA LEU A 61 21.29 -7.95 -14.76
C LEU A 61 21.53 -6.72 -15.64
N ASP A 62 21.32 -6.87 -16.96
CA ASP A 62 21.46 -5.80 -17.95
C ASP A 62 20.18 -4.94 -18.00
N VAL A 63 20.27 -3.69 -17.55
CA VAL A 63 19.15 -2.76 -17.43
C VAL A 63 19.40 -1.49 -18.23
N VAL A 64 18.43 -1.13 -19.06
CA VAL A 64 18.38 0.10 -19.87
C VAL A 64 17.04 0.79 -19.65
N TYR A 65 17.00 2.13 -19.71
CA TYR A 65 15.75 2.87 -19.61
C TYR A 65 15.24 3.32 -20.96
N ALA A 66 13.94 3.13 -21.18
CA ALA A 66 13.18 3.70 -22.28
C ALA A 66 12.39 4.90 -21.79
N LEU A 67 12.61 6.08 -22.37
CA LEU A 67 11.90 7.30 -22.03
C LEU A 67 11.32 7.95 -23.29
N ARG A 68 10.27 8.75 -23.09
CA ARG A 68 9.72 9.54 -24.20
C ARG A 68 10.76 10.54 -24.70
N GLU A 69 10.81 10.77 -26.01
CA GLU A 69 11.72 11.72 -26.65
C GLU A 69 11.68 13.11 -25.99
N SER A 70 10.47 13.57 -25.61
CA SER A 70 10.33 14.85 -24.90
C SER A 70 11.02 14.85 -23.53
N ALA A 71 10.99 13.73 -22.79
CA ALA A 71 11.63 13.61 -21.49
C ALA A 71 13.18 13.62 -21.62
N ILE A 72 13.70 13.00 -22.67
CA ILE A 72 15.13 12.99 -22.99
C ILE A 72 15.59 14.40 -23.41
N ARG A 73 14.91 14.99 -24.41
CA ARG A 73 15.24 16.31 -24.95
C ARG A 73 15.19 17.40 -23.88
N ASP A 74 14.13 17.40 -23.07
CA ASP A 74 13.90 18.42 -22.04
C ASP A 74 14.63 18.10 -20.73
N ARG A 75 15.43 17.03 -20.70
CA ARG A 75 16.18 16.54 -19.52
C ARG A 75 15.33 16.50 -18.25
N ARG A 76 14.13 15.91 -18.34
CA ARG A 76 13.23 15.82 -17.20
C ARG A 76 13.86 15.01 -16.07
N LEU A 77 13.24 15.05 -14.88
CA LEU A 77 13.76 14.36 -13.69
C LEU A 77 14.04 12.87 -13.95
N SER A 78 13.14 12.17 -14.64
CA SER A 78 13.30 10.76 -15.00
C SER A 78 14.58 10.49 -15.82
N PHE A 79 14.90 11.36 -16.79
CA PHE A 79 16.13 11.26 -17.57
C PHE A 79 17.36 11.51 -16.70
N ARG A 80 17.35 12.60 -15.91
CA ARG A 80 18.47 12.94 -15.02
C ARG A 80 18.73 11.84 -14.02
N SER A 81 17.69 11.33 -13.36
CA SER A 81 17.80 10.24 -12.38
C SER A 81 18.43 8.97 -12.98
N ALA A 82 18.04 8.58 -14.19
CA ALA A 82 18.64 7.42 -14.84
C ALA A 82 20.13 7.65 -15.19
N VAL A 83 20.45 8.79 -15.81
CA VAL A 83 21.84 9.10 -16.25
C VAL A 83 22.78 9.32 -15.08
N GLU A 84 22.38 10.06 -14.05
CA GLU A 84 23.15 10.31 -12.83
C GLU A 84 23.47 9.02 -12.06
N ASN A 85 22.62 8.00 -12.20
CA ASN A 85 22.85 6.66 -11.64
C ASN A 85 23.59 5.71 -12.61
N GLY A 86 24.10 6.21 -13.74
CA GLY A 86 24.96 5.47 -14.66
C GLY A 86 24.22 4.52 -15.59
N PHE A 87 22.92 4.66 -15.79
CA PHE A 87 22.16 3.86 -16.74
C PHE A 87 22.17 4.43 -18.15
N GLN A 88 22.12 3.54 -19.12
CA GLN A 88 21.84 3.90 -20.51
C GLN A 88 20.35 4.29 -20.65
N VAL A 89 20.08 5.32 -21.45
CA VAL A 89 18.73 5.82 -21.73
C VAL A 89 18.58 5.99 -23.23
N GLY A 90 17.49 5.49 -23.79
CA GLY A 90 17.13 5.70 -25.20
C GLY A 90 15.64 5.96 -25.38
N GLY A 91 15.26 6.35 -26.59
CA GLY A 91 13.86 6.47 -27.02
C GLY A 91 13.20 5.11 -27.18
N TYR A 92 11.87 5.07 -27.22
CA TYR A 92 11.11 3.82 -27.36
C TYR A 92 11.52 3.05 -28.61
N GLU A 93 11.61 3.72 -29.75
CA GLU A 93 11.96 3.09 -31.04
C GLU A 93 13.39 2.53 -31.06
N GLU A 94 14.30 3.10 -30.24
CA GLU A 94 15.69 2.67 -30.17
C GLU A 94 15.86 1.42 -29.32
N VAL A 95 15.27 1.39 -28.11
CA VAL A 95 15.61 0.36 -27.11
C VAL A 95 14.56 -0.74 -26.97
N ILE A 96 13.27 -0.47 -27.16
CA ILE A 96 12.19 -1.47 -27.01
C ILE A 96 12.36 -2.68 -27.95
N PRO A 97 12.74 -2.52 -29.25
CA PRO A 97 12.92 -3.67 -30.15
C PRO A 97 14.02 -4.63 -29.72
N THR A 98 14.91 -4.19 -28.83
CA THR A 98 16.02 -5.03 -28.34
C THR A 98 15.68 -5.77 -27.04
N ALA A 99 14.58 -5.43 -26.38
CA ALA A 99 14.21 -5.94 -25.07
C ALA A 99 13.74 -7.41 -25.10
N ASP A 100 14.22 -8.21 -24.16
CA ASP A 100 13.62 -9.50 -23.82
C ASP A 100 12.51 -9.35 -22.79
N LEU A 101 12.66 -8.37 -21.90
CA LEU A 101 11.67 -7.99 -20.88
C LEU A 101 11.49 -6.47 -20.90
N VAL A 102 10.27 -6.02 -21.15
CA VAL A 102 9.84 -4.63 -20.98
C VAL A 102 9.15 -4.50 -19.65
N VAL A 103 9.57 -3.54 -18.82
CA VAL A 103 9.04 -3.31 -17.47
C VAL A 103 8.35 -1.96 -17.44
N ASN A 104 7.03 -1.94 -17.33
CA ASN A 104 6.27 -0.70 -17.26
C ASN A 104 6.12 -0.24 -15.81
N LEU A 105 6.90 0.77 -15.42
CA LEU A 105 6.89 1.42 -14.10
C LEU A 105 6.54 2.91 -14.19
N THR A 106 5.67 3.24 -15.12
CA THR A 106 5.03 4.55 -15.23
C THR A 106 3.82 4.63 -14.29
N PRO A 107 3.29 5.83 -13.98
CA PRO A 107 2.03 5.95 -13.26
C PRO A 107 0.85 5.28 -13.97
N ASP A 108 -0.11 4.72 -13.23
CA ASP A 108 -1.24 3.95 -13.76
C ASP A 108 -1.97 4.67 -14.90
N LYS A 109 -2.31 5.95 -14.71
CA LYS A 109 -2.98 6.76 -15.75
C LYS A 109 -2.22 6.92 -17.06
N GLN A 110 -0.96 6.50 -17.11
CA GLN A 110 -0.14 6.53 -18.33
C GLN A 110 0.01 5.14 -18.95
N HIS A 111 -0.40 4.08 -18.26
CA HIS A 111 -0.13 2.70 -18.67
C HIS A 111 -0.69 2.41 -20.07
N SER A 112 -1.95 2.73 -20.33
CA SER A 112 -2.58 2.48 -21.64
C SER A 112 -1.82 3.17 -22.76
N ALA A 113 -1.52 4.46 -22.64
CA ALA A 113 -0.78 5.20 -23.66
C ALA A 113 0.67 4.69 -23.83
N VAL A 114 1.31 4.26 -22.76
CA VAL A 114 2.66 3.66 -22.81
C VAL A 114 2.61 2.32 -23.51
N VAL A 115 1.68 1.44 -23.14
CA VAL A 115 1.55 0.11 -23.76
C VAL A 115 1.20 0.20 -25.23
N GLU A 116 0.30 1.10 -25.62
CA GLU A 116 -0.02 1.36 -27.03
C GLU A 116 1.21 1.80 -27.83
N ALA A 117 2.11 2.58 -27.23
CA ALA A 117 3.32 3.05 -27.88
C ALA A 117 4.42 1.97 -27.93
N VAL A 118 4.60 1.17 -26.88
CA VAL A 118 5.74 0.23 -26.79
C VAL A 118 5.41 -1.16 -27.34
N MET A 119 4.18 -1.65 -27.20
CA MET A 119 3.77 -3.00 -27.59
C MET A 119 4.03 -3.31 -29.07
N PRO A 120 3.74 -2.40 -30.02
CA PRO A 120 4.07 -2.63 -31.45
C PRO A 120 5.57 -2.80 -31.72
N LEU A 121 6.43 -2.19 -30.88
CA LEU A 121 7.88 -2.23 -31.02
C LEU A 121 8.50 -3.46 -30.36
N MET A 122 7.78 -4.14 -29.49
CA MET A 122 8.29 -5.33 -28.80
C MET A 122 8.50 -6.49 -29.77
N LYS A 123 9.63 -7.17 -29.66
CA LYS A 123 9.92 -8.37 -30.45
C LYS A 123 8.98 -9.53 -30.07
N PRO A 124 8.66 -10.44 -31.02
CA PRO A 124 7.90 -11.65 -30.72
C PRO A 124 8.54 -12.47 -29.59
N GLY A 125 7.74 -12.97 -28.65
CA GLY A 125 8.20 -13.77 -27.53
C GLY A 125 8.83 -12.96 -26.38
N ALA A 126 8.84 -11.62 -26.44
CA ALA A 126 9.24 -10.80 -25.31
C ALA A 126 8.20 -10.86 -24.17
N ALA A 127 8.62 -10.45 -22.99
CA ALA A 127 7.72 -10.32 -21.84
C ALA A 127 7.44 -8.85 -21.51
N LEU A 128 6.23 -8.58 -21.00
CA LEU A 128 5.80 -7.29 -20.44
C LEU A 128 5.49 -7.47 -18.97
N LEU A 129 6.15 -6.67 -18.11
CA LEU A 129 5.99 -6.70 -16.67
C LEU A 129 5.32 -5.42 -16.16
N TYR A 130 4.41 -5.61 -15.22
CA TYR A 130 3.78 -4.55 -14.42
C TYR A 130 4.15 -4.72 -12.93
N ALA A 131 4.24 -3.62 -12.19
CA ALA A 131 4.32 -3.65 -10.73
C ALA A 131 2.95 -3.54 -10.05
N HIS A 132 1.90 -3.16 -10.79
CA HIS A 132 0.51 -3.12 -10.39
C HIS A 132 -0.37 -3.46 -11.59
N GLY A 133 -1.41 -4.26 -11.38
CA GLY A 133 -2.19 -4.85 -12.47
C GLY A 133 -3.33 -3.99 -13.03
N PHE A 134 -3.47 -2.72 -12.64
CA PHE A 134 -4.62 -1.85 -12.96
C PHE A 134 -4.93 -1.80 -14.45
N ASN A 135 -3.92 -1.62 -15.30
CA ASN A 135 -4.07 -1.53 -16.75
C ASN A 135 -4.73 -2.78 -17.38
N ILE A 136 -4.41 -3.97 -16.87
CA ILE A 136 -5.01 -5.23 -17.34
C ILE A 136 -6.41 -5.41 -16.76
N VAL A 137 -6.56 -5.21 -15.44
CA VAL A 137 -7.78 -5.58 -14.71
C VAL A 137 -8.89 -4.53 -14.87
N GLU A 138 -8.57 -3.25 -14.71
CA GLU A 138 -9.54 -2.16 -14.67
C GLU A 138 -9.69 -1.46 -16.03
N GLU A 139 -8.59 -1.14 -16.70
CA GLU A 139 -8.66 -0.56 -18.05
C GLU A 139 -8.95 -1.61 -19.14
N GLY A 140 -8.75 -2.90 -18.84
CA GLY A 140 -9.02 -4.01 -19.76
C GLY A 140 -8.10 -4.02 -20.99
N MET A 141 -6.85 -3.53 -20.84
CA MET A 141 -5.86 -3.48 -21.91
C MET A 141 -5.63 -4.86 -22.50
N LYS A 142 -5.69 -4.95 -23.84
CA LYS A 142 -5.40 -6.18 -24.58
C LYS A 142 -3.98 -6.16 -25.09
N ILE A 143 -3.22 -7.19 -24.71
CA ILE A 143 -1.84 -7.38 -25.12
C ILE A 143 -1.76 -8.39 -26.26
N ARG A 144 -0.81 -8.21 -27.17
CA ARG A 144 -0.55 -9.16 -28.26
C ARG A 144 -0.34 -10.59 -27.71
N ASN A 145 -0.90 -11.58 -28.40
CA ASN A 145 -0.89 -12.98 -27.95
C ASN A 145 0.51 -13.63 -27.94
N ASP A 146 1.50 -13.03 -28.60
CA ASP A 146 2.88 -13.50 -28.63
C ASP A 146 3.76 -12.91 -27.54
N ILE A 147 3.19 -12.10 -26.63
CA ILE A 147 3.87 -11.46 -25.50
C ILE A 147 3.44 -12.15 -24.21
N THR A 148 4.43 -12.53 -23.38
CA THR A 148 4.18 -13.00 -22.02
C THR A 148 3.91 -11.81 -21.09
N VAL A 149 2.80 -11.83 -20.32
CA VAL A 149 2.45 -10.76 -19.39
C VAL A 149 2.55 -11.25 -17.96
N ILE A 150 3.36 -10.54 -17.17
CA ILE A 150 3.62 -10.87 -15.78
C ILE A 150 3.48 -9.65 -14.88
N MET A 151 3.26 -9.90 -13.61
CA MET A 151 3.27 -8.88 -12.56
C MET A 151 4.26 -9.26 -11.47
N VAL A 152 5.04 -8.27 -11.01
CA VAL A 152 5.87 -8.38 -9.82
C VAL A 152 5.65 -7.11 -9.01
N ALA A 153 4.85 -7.22 -7.95
CA ALA A 153 4.37 -6.14 -7.12
C ALA A 153 5.05 -6.17 -5.74
N PRO A 154 6.15 -5.42 -5.54
CA PRO A 154 6.73 -5.26 -4.21
C PRO A 154 5.79 -4.42 -3.33
N LYS A 155 5.42 -4.94 -2.16
CA LYS A 155 4.48 -4.30 -1.23
C LYS A 155 5.20 -3.26 -0.37
N SER A 156 5.63 -2.19 -1.04
CA SER A 156 6.40 -1.11 -0.43
C SER A 156 6.62 0.05 -1.42
N PRO A 157 6.72 1.31 -0.96
CA PRO A 157 7.21 2.41 -1.78
C PRO A 157 8.59 2.12 -2.39
N GLY A 158 8.86 2.64 -3.58
CA GLY A 158 10.11 2.34 -4.30
C GLY A 158 11.39 2.66 -3.52
N SER A 159 11.39 3.72 -2.68
CA SER A 159 12.51 4.05 -1.79
C SER A 159 12.83 2.92 -0.81
N GLU A 160 11.80 2.28 -0.25
CA GLU A 160 11.96 1.19 0.71
C GLU A 160 12.42 -0.11 0.01
N VAL A 161 11.93 -0.37 -1.22
CA VAL A 161 12.44 -1.48 -2.04
C VAL A 161 13.97 -1.41 -2.18
N ARG A 162 14.52 -0.21 -2.37
CA ARG A 162 15.98 0.00 -2.44
C ARG A 162 16.65 -0.08 -1.08
N ALA A 163 16.09 0.59 -0.08
CA ALA A 163 16.68 0.65 1.26
C ALA A 163 16.81 -0.75 1.88
N GLU A 164 15.76 -1.56 1.81
CA GLU A 164 15.77 -2.92 2.35
C GLU A 164 16.70 -3.86 1.56
N TYR A 165 16.77 -3.69 0.22
CA TYR A 165 17.71 -4.43 -0.60
C TYR A 165 19.17 -4.18 -0.20
N VAL A 166 19.55 -2.90 -0.02
CA VAL A 166 20.92 -2.50 0.38
C VAL A 166 21.28 -3.01 1.78
N ARG A 167 20.29 -3.09 2.68
CA ARG A 167 20.47 -3.66 4.02
C ARG A 167 20.60 -5.19 4.02
N GLY A 168 20.49 -5.85 2.86
CA GLY A 168 20.53 -7.30 2.74
C GLY A 168 19.20 -8.00 2.98
N PHE A 169 18.14 -7.22 3.21
CA PHE A 169 16.75 -7.66 3.29
C PHE A 169 16.04 -7.45 1.95
N GLY A 170 14.75 -7.61 1.96
CA GLY A 170 13.87 -7.33 0.84
C GLY A 170 12.54 -6.81 1.35
N VAL A 171 11.60 -6.66 0.44
CA VAL A 171 10.20 -6.38 0.77
C VAL A 171 9.32 -7.52 0.27
N PRO A 172 8.24 -7.88 0.98
CA PRO A 172 7.30 -8.87 0.51
C PRO A 172 6.80 -8.52 -0.88
N THR A 173 6.70 -9.51 -1.74
CA THR A 173 6.42 -9.28 -3.15
C THR A 173 5.36 -10.27 -3.65
N LEU A 174 4.32 -9.78 -4.29
CA LEU A 174 3.37 -10.61 -5.02
C LEU A 174 3.85 -10.78 -6.46
N ILE A 175 3.75 -12.01 -6.98
CA ILE A 175 4.02 -12.31 -8.38
C ILE A 175 2.81 -12.97 -9.03
N ALA A 176 2.56 -12.65 -10.30
CA ALA A 176 1.47 -13.25 -11.06
C ALA A 176 1.82 -13.37 -12.54
N VAL A 177 1.13 -14.28 -13.21
CA VAL A 177 1.16 -14.45 -14.67
C VAL A 177 -0.26 -14.22 -15.21
N HIS A 178 -0.39 -13.39 -16.21
CA HIS A 178 -1.65 -13.27 -16.94
C HIS A 178 -1.82 -14.46 -17.87
N LYS A 179 -2.66 -15.41 -17.50
CA LYS A 179 -2.77 -16.72 -18.17
C LYS A 179 -3.14 -16.65 -19.64
N GLU A 180 -3.85 -15.60 -20.06
CA GLU A 180 -4.20 -15.38 -21.46
C GLU A 180 -3.00 -14.94 -22.31
N ASN A 181 -1.90 -14.53 -21.67
CA ASN A 181 -0.69 -13.99 -22.27
C ASN A 181 0.58 -14.68 -21.72
N ASP A 182 0.65 -15.98 -21.81
CA ASP A 182 1.86 -16.77 -21.54
C ASP A 182 2.02 -17.91 -22.56
N PRO A 183 2.24 -17.58 -23.85
CA PRO A 183 2.22 -18.55 -24.94
C PRO A 183 3.33 -19.62 -24.81
N ALA A 184 4.43 -19.29 -24.17
CA ALA A 184 5.56 -20.21 -23.97
C ALA A 184 5.57 -20.92 -22.60
N GLY A 185 4.66 -20.54 -21.69
CA GLY A 185 4.60 -21.09 -20.32
C GLY A 185 5.80 -20.73 -19.44
N ILE A 186 6.47 -19.61 -19.72
CA ILE A 186 7.70 -19.18 -19.03
C ILE A 186 7.47 -17.97 -18.08
N GLY A 187 6.27 -17.46 -18.02
CA GLY A 187 5.95 -16.25 -17.28
C GLY A 187 6.32 -16.35 -15.82
N LEU A 188 6.00 -17.48 -15.16
CA LEU A 188 6.29 -17.67 -13.75
C LEU A 188 7.80 -17.67 -13.46
N GLU A 189 8.62 -18.28 -14.31
CA GLU A 189 10.08 -18.30 -14.13
C GLU A 189 10.70 -16.91 -14.31
N ILE A 190 10.19 -16.11 -15.25
CA ILE A 190 10.61 -14.71 -15.43
C ILE A 190 10.20 -13.87 -14.21
N ALA A 191 8.97 -14.03 -13.72
CA ALA A 191 8.47 -13.30 -12.55
C ALA A 191 9.28 -13.62 -11.29
N LYS A 192 9.59 -14.89 -11.04
CA LYS A 192 10.47 -15.33 -9.94
C LYS A 192 11.86 -14.70 -10.04
N ALA A 193 12.48 -14.77 -11.23
CA ALA A 193 13.82 -14.24 -11.45
C ALA A 193 13.87 -12.73 -11.27
N TYR A 194 12.85 -11.99 -11.72
CA TYR A 194 12.75 -10.56 -11.48
C TYR A 194 12.57 -10.25 -10.00
N CYS A 195 11.68 -10.97 -9.33
CA CYS A 195 11.45 -10.86 -7.89
C CYS A 195 12.75 -11.06 -7.08
N CYS A 196 13.52 -12.08 -7.40
CA CYS A 196 14.85 -12.29 -6.80
C CYS A 196 15.81 -11.14 -7.13
N GLY A 197 15.77 -10.64 -8.36
CA GLY A 197 16.60 -9.51 -8.81
C GLY A 197 16.35 -8.21 -8.04
N ILE A 198 15.13 -7.99 -7.57
CA ILE A 198 14.80 -6.84 -6.71
C ILE A 198 14.91 -7.14 -5.22
N GLY A 199 15.19 -8.41 -4.81
CA GLY A 199 15.38 -8.84 -3.43
C GLY A 199 14.12 -9.32 -2.70
N GLY A 200 13.01 -9.52 -3.42
CA GLY A 200 11.74 -9.95 -2.82
C GLY A 200 11.80 -11.36 -2.18
N ASP A 201 12.65 -12.23 -2.72
CA ASP A 201 12.89 -13.58 -2.20
C ASP A 201 13.41 -13.61 -0.75
N ARG A 202 14.01 -12.53 -0.28
CA ARG A 202 14.55 -12.40 1.09
C ARG A 202 13.48 -12.08 2.13
N ALA A 203 12.32 -11.54 1.71
CA ALA A 203 11.24 -11.13 2.60
C ALA A 203 10.00 -12.01 2.49
N GLY A 204 9.84 -12.74 1.39
CA GLY A 204 8.73 -13.63 1.11
C GLY A 204 8.00 -13.29 -0.19
N VAL A 205 7.64 -14.32 -0.91
CA VAL A 205 6.98 -14.22 -2.22
C VAL A 205 5.63 -14.91 -2.18
N LEU A 206 4.59 -14.21 -2.63
CA LEU A 206 3.26 -14.76 -2.83
C LEU A 206 2.99 -14.90 -4.33
N GLU A 207 2.72 -16.13 -4.79
CA GLU A 207 2.12 -16.34 -6.10
C GLU A 207 0.64 -15.99 -6.02
N SER A 208 0.20 -15.03 -6.80
CA SER A 208 -1.14 -14.44 -6.76
C SER A 208 -1.75 -14.38 -8.16
N SER A 209 -2.74 -13.54 -8.37
CA SER A 209 -3.29 -13.17 -9.67
C SER A 209 -3.30 -11.66 -9.84
N PHE A 210 -3.38 -11.19 -11.08
CA PHE A 210 -3.60 -9.76 -11.37
C PHE A 210 -4.86 -9.23 -10.68
N VAL A 211 -5.92 -10.03 -10.66
CA VAL A 211 -7.20 -9.63 -10.03
C VAL A 211 -7.07 -9.53 -8.52
N ALA A 212 -6.50 -10.53 -7.86
CA ALA A 212 -6.36 -10.54 -6.40
C ALA A 212 -5.51 -9.35 -5.94
N GLU A 213 -4.38 -9.12 -6.61
CA GLU A 213 -3.49 -7.99 -6.30
C GLU A 213 -4.21 -6.65 -6.46
N VAL A 214 -4.80 -6.37 -7.64
CA VAL A 214 -5.46 -5.08 -7.89
C VAL A 214 -6.61 -4.82 -6.92
N LYS A 215 -7.43 -5.83 -6.65
CA LYS A 215 -8.61 -5.64 -5.78
C LYS A 215 -8.23 -5.49 -4.31
N SER A 216 -7.18 -6.18 -3.83
CA SER A 216 -6.70 -6.02 -2.46
C SER A 216 -5.92 -4.72 -2.27
N ASP A 217 -5.05 -4.37 -3.20
CA ASP A 217 -4.24 -3.16 -3.19
C ASP A 217 -5.12 -1.90 -3.16
N LEU A 218 -6.08 -1.80 -4.10
CA LEU A 218 -7.05 -0.70 -4.10
C LEU A 218 -7.83 -0.61 -2.78
N MET A 219 -8.22 -1.73 -2.18
CA MET A 219 -8.95 -1.73 -0.91
C MET A 219 -8.06 -1.25 0.25
N GLY A 220 -6.84 -1.76 0.34
CA GLY A 220 -5.88 -1.38 1.37
C GLY A 220 -5.50 0.10 1.29
N GLU A 221 -5.02 0.54 0.13
CA GLU A 221 -4.55 1.92 -0.08
C GLU A 221 -5.65 2.96 0.20
N GLN A 222 -6.85 2.74 -0.33
CA GLN A 222 -7.93 3.70 -0.25
C GLN A 222 -8.55 3.79 1.15
N THR A 223 -8.61 2.67 1.87
CA THR A 223 -9.25 2.60 3.18
C THR A 223 -8.25 2.79 4.33
N VAL A 224 -7.62 1.71 4.80
CA VAL A 224 -6.82 1.75 6.04
C VAL A 224 -5.50 2.49 5.87
N LEU A 225 -4.82 2.33 4.73
CA LEU A 225 -3.48 2.88 4.56
C LEU A 225 -3.49 4.40 4.45
N CYS A 226 -4.36 4.97 3.63
CA CYS A 226 -4.42 6.41 3.38
C CYS A 226 -5.70 7.03 3.96
N GLY A 227 -6.88 6.55 3.58
CA GLY A 227 -8.16 7.16 3.90
C GLY A 227 -8.45 7.27 5.39
N LEU A 228 -8.22 6.19 6.14
CA LEU A 228 -8.45 6.18 7.58
C LEU A 228 -7.37 6.96 8.33
N LEU A 229 -6.09 6.84 7.93
CA LEU A 229 -5.03 7.63 8.56
C LEU A 229 -5.25 9.14 8.36
N GLN A 230 -5.68 9.58 7.17
CA GLN A 230 -6.07 10.95 6.94
C GLN A 230 -7.29 11.35 7.78
N THR A 231 -8.35 10.56 7.75
CA THR A 231 -9.57 10.78 8.54
C THR A 231 -9.26 10.95 10.03
N ALA A 232 -8.55 9.97 10.59
CA ALA A 232 -8.23 9.96 12.02
C ALA A 232 -7.25 11.08 12.39
N SER A 233 -6.31 11.45 11.51
CA SER A 233 -5.41 12.58 11.73
C SER A 233 -6.19 13.87 11.92
N LEU A 234 -7.10 14.17 11.00
CA LEU A 234 -7.88 15.40 11.04
C LEU A 234 -8.83 15.41 12.24
N LEU A 235 -9.56 14.31 12.47
CA LEU A 235 -10.50 14.22 13.58
C LEU A 235 -9.82 14.27 14.96
N CYS A 236 -8.70 13.59 15.15
CA CYS A 236 -7.95 13.61 16.40
C CYS A 236 -7.33 14.99 16.67
N TYR A 237 -6.77 15.61 15.64
CA TYR A 237 -6.22 16.97 15.77
C TYR A 237 -7.30 17.98 16.14
N ASP A 238 -8.40 18.02 15.40
CA ASP A 238 -9.51 18.95 15.65
C ASP A 238 -10.10 18.76 17.05
N LYS A 239 -10.27 17.49 17.49
CA LYS A 239 -10.75 17.18 18.83
C LYS A 239 -9.82 17.71 19.92
N MET A 240 -8.52 17.47 19.82
CA MET A 240 -7.55 17.98 20.79
C MET A 240 -7.56 19.49 20.88
N VAL A 241 -7.57 20.18 19.74
CA VAL A 241 -7.57 21.65 19.70
C VAL A 241 -8.88 22.19 20.29
N SER A 242 -10.03 21.61 19.96
CA SER A 242 -11.33 21.99 20.52
C SER A 242 -11.41 21.79 22.04
N ASP A 243 -10.72 20.79 22.57
CA ASP A 243 -10.64 20.51 24.01
C ASP A 243 -9.54 21.33 24.74
N GLY A 244 -8.92 22.30 24.04
CA GLY A 244 -7.94 23.24 24.60
C GLY A 244 -6.52 22.70 24.67
N THR A 245 -6.19 21.62 23.96
CA THR A 245 -4.82 21.17 23.81
C THR A 245 -4.02 22.14 22.94
N ALA A 246 -2.80 22.44 23.34
CA ALA A 246 -1.91 23.35 22.58
C ALA A 246 -1.67 22.81 21.15
N THR A 247 -1.92 23.65 20.16
CA THR A 247 -1.81 23.33 18.73
C THR A 247 -0.50 22.64 18.33
N PRO A 248 0.70 23.11 18.77
CA PRO A 248 1.96 22.46 18.40
C PRO A 248 2.10 21.03 18.96
N TYR A 249 1.57 20.80 20.16
CA TYR A 249 1.54 19.47 20.75
C TYR A 249 0.55 18.56 20.03
N ALA A 250 -0.66 19.02 19.76
CA ALA A 250 -1.68 18.26 19.04
C ALA A 250 -1.18 17.85 17.64
N ALA A 251 -0.56 18.77 16.92
CA ALA A 251 0.04 18.48 15.61
C ALA A 251 1.16 17.44 15.70
N ALA A 252 2.05 17.54 16.70
CA ALA A 252 3.13 16.59 16.89
C ALA A 252 2.64 15.22 17.33
N LEU A 253 1.65 15.15 18.23
CA LEU A 253 1.07 13.88 18.68
C LEU A 253 0.48 13.11 17.51
N VAL A 254 -0.24 13.76 16.61
CA VAL A 254 -0.81 13.12 15.42
C VAL A 254 0.30 12.76 14.42
N GLN A 255 1.12 13.74 14.03
CA GLN A 255 2.12 13.56 12.97
C GLN A 255 3.10 12.43 13.26
N TYR A 256 3.64 12.36 14.48
CA TYR A 256 4.65 11.36 14.86
C TYR A 256 4.07 10.15 15.57
N GLY A 257 2.83 10.27 16.09
CA GLY A 257 2.14 9.18 16.78
C GLY A 257 1.85 8.01 15.85
N TRP A 258 1.42 8.25 14.63
CA TRP A 258 1.17 7.16 13.67
C TRP A 258 2.40 6.30 13.45
N GLN A 259 3.56 6.91 13.21
CA GLN A 259 4.82 6.17 13.03
C GLN A 259 5.15 5.32 14.26
N THR A 260 5.03 5.90 15.45
CA THR A 260 5.37 5.22 16.71
C THR A 260 4.43 4.05 17.01
N ILE A 261 3.12 4.25 16.79
CA ILE A 261 2.09 3.23 17.04
C ILE A 261 2.18 2.11 15.99
N ALA A 262 2.32 2.48 14.70
CA ALA A 262 2.39 1.52 13.61
C ALA A 262 3.68 0.69 13.61
N GLU A 263 4.77 1.18 14.20
CA GLU A 263 5.98 0.38 14.38
C GLU A 263 5.74 -0.84 15.27
N ALA A 264 4.93 -0.70 16.32
CA ALA A 264 4.52 -1.85 17.14
C ALA A 264 3.64 -2.82 16.34
N LEU A 265 2.75 -2.28 15.48
CA LEU A 265 1.93 -3.08 14.56
C LEU A 265 2.80 -3.90 13.59
N LYS A 266 3.86 -3.30 13.03
CA LYS A 266 4.83 -3.98 12.15
C LYS A 266 5.51 -5.15 12.85
N ARG A 267 5.99 -4.93 14.07
CA ARG A 267 6.81 -5.91 14.82
C ARG A 267 5.99 -7.07 15.35
N GLY A 268 4.79 -6.84 15.86
CA GLY A 268 4.03 -7.86 16.58
C GLY A 268 2.52 -7.86 16.36
N GLY A 269 2.05 -7.17 15.32
CA GLY A 269 0.64 -7.09 14.99
C GLY A 269 -0.17 -6.24 15.97
N VAL A 270 -1.49 -6.40 15.90
CA VAL A 270 -2.44 -5.73 16.80
C VAL A 270 -2.17 -6.11 18.26
N THR A 271 -1.71 -7.34 18.50
CA THR A 271 -1.34 -7.81 19.82
C THR A 271 -0.28 -6.91 20.45
N LEU A 272 0.89 -6.75 19.82
CA LEU A 272 1.99 -5.94 20.36
C LEU A 272 1.60 -4.46 20.46
N MET A 273 0.87 -3.94 19.46
CA MET A 273 0.38 -2.56 19.51
C MET A 273 -0.46 -2.29 20.75
N LEU A 274 -1.38 -3.18 21.11
CA LEU A 274 -2.20 -3.07 22.32
C LEU A 274 -1.42 -3.35 23.60
N GLU A 275 -0.36 -4.16 23.56
CA GLU A 275 0.52 -4.41 24.73
C GLU A 275 1.35 -3.21 25.16
N ARG A 276 1.51 -2.21 24.28
CA ARG A 276 2.15 -0.93 24.62
C ARG A 276 1.27 -0.05 25.52
N LEU A 277 -0.01 -0.38 25.68
CA LEU A 277 -0.95 0.34 26.54
C LEU A 277 -1.01 -0.28 27.93
N GLY A 278 -1.13 0.56 28.96
CA GLY A 278 -1.50 0.12 30.30
C GLY A 278 -2.88 -0.56 30.33
N GLY A 279 -3.16 -1.42 31.33
CA GLY A 279 -4.39 -2.21 31.36
C GLY A 279 -5.69 -1.44 31.12
N PRO A 280 -5.97 -0.35 31.84
CA PRO A 280 -7.17 0.46 31.59
C PRO A 280 -7.22 1.08 30.20
N ALA A 281 -6.07 1.57 29.70
CA ALA A 281 -5.97 2.15 28.36
C ALA A 281 -6.17 1.09 27.26
N LYS A 282 -5.69 -0.14 27.46
CA LYS A 282 -5.91 -1.26 26.54
C LYS A 282 -7.39 -1.64 26.46
N ILE A 283 -8.06 -1.73 27.59
CA ILE A 283 -9.53 -1.97 27.64
C ILE A 283 -10.24 -0.87 26.86
N ARG A 284 -9.91 0.38 27.15
CA ARG A 284 -10.56 1.53 26.51
C ARG A 284 -10.31 1.59 25.01
N ALA A 285 -9.06 1.37 24.57
CA ALA A 285 -8.72 1.33 23.14
C ALA A 285 -9.47 0.22 22.40
N TYR A 286 -9.58 -0.97 23.00
CA TYR A 286 -10.34 -2.08 22.43
C TYR A 286 -11.83 -1.72 22.27
N GLU A 287 -12.46 -1.20 23.32
CA GLU A 287 -13.88 -0.81 23.28
C GLU A 287 -14.17 0.27 22.23
N LEU A 288 -13.32 1.29 22.15
CA LEU A 288 -13.42 2.33 21.11
C LEU A 288 -13.25 1.73 19.72
N ALA A 289 -12.32 0.79 19.54
CA ALA A 289 -12.11 0.13 18.26
C ALA A 289 -13.35 -0.68 17.83
N GLU A 290 -14.03 -1.37 18.74
CA GLU A 290 -15.25 -2.11 18.41
C GLU A 290 -16.40 -1.17 18.01
N ILE A 291 -16.53 -0.01 18.66
CA ILE A 291 -17.49 1.02 18.26
C ILE A 291 -17.14 1.56 16.87
N LEU A 292 -15.87 1.93 16.63
CA LEU A 292 -15.40 2.40 15.33
C LEU A 292 -15.62 1.37 14.22
N LYS A 293 -15.38 0.08 14.51
CA LYS A 293 -15.66 -1.00 13.55
C LYS A 293 -17.14 -1.03 13.18
N ALA A 294 -18.04 -0.92 14.16
CA ALA A 294 -19.49 -0.93 13.90
C ALA A 294 -19.92 0.27 13.05
N GLU A 295 -19.42 1.46 13.35
CA GLU A 295 -19.75 2.69 12.61
C GLU A 295 -19.20 2.70 11.17
N MET A 296 -17.97 2.20 10.97
CA MET A 296 -17.30 2.25 9.67
C MET A 296 -17.58 1.04 8.78
N ARG A 297 -18.05 -0.08 9.32
CA ARG A 297 -18.26 -1.33 8.54
C ARG A 297 -19.06 -1.11 7.25
N PRO A 298 -20.22 -0.43 7.26
CA PRO A 298 -20.96 -0.23 6.02
C PRO A 298 -20.18 0.56 4.95
N LEU A 299 -19.30 1.48 5.38
CA LEU A 299 -18.46 2.24 4.46
C LEU A 299 -17.38 1.35 3.83
N PHE A 300 -16.72 0.49 4.63
CA PHE A 300 -15.71 -0.44 4.11
C PHE A 300 -16.32 -1.47 3.14
N GLU A 301 -17.48 -2.03 3.49
CA GLU A 301 -18.21 -2.97 2.64
C GLU A 301 -18.64 -2.31 1.32
N HIS A 302 -19.20 -1.11 1.38
CA HIS A 302 -19.60 -0.35 0.19
C HIS A 302 -18.37 -0.04 -0.71
N HIS A 303 -17.25 0.36 -0.10
CA HIS A 303 -16.03 0.66 -0.85
C HIS A 303 -15.47 -0.58 -1.56
N MET A 304 -15.49 -1.74 -0.89
CA MET A 304 -15.12 -3.01 -1.51
C MET A 304 -16.06 -3.39 -2.68
N GLU A 305 -17.37 -3.15 -2.54
CA GLU A 305 -18.35 -3.35 -3.63
C GLU A 305 -18.06 -2.45 -4.83
N GLU A 306 -17.73 -1.16 -4.61
CA GLU A 306 -17.35 -0.24 -5.69
C GLU A 306 -16.07 -0.70 -6.41
N ILE A 307 -15.08 -1.19 -5.67
CA ILE A 307 -13.85 -1.77 -6.23
C ILE A 307 -14.17 -3.03 -7.05
N LEU A 308 -14.95 -3.96 -6.51
CA LEU A 308 -15.31 -5.20 -7.21
C LEU A 308 -16.18 -4.95 -8.46
N SER A 309 -17.10 -4.01 -8.39
CA SER A 309 -17.95 -3.66 -9.53
C SER A 309 -17.22 -2.87 -10.62
N GLY A 310 -16.05 -2.28 -10.29
CA GLY A 310 -15.31 -1.36 -11.15
C GLY A 310 -15.83 0.08 -11.12
N ALA A 311 -16.82 0.37 -10.27
CA ALA A 311 -17.40 1.71 -10.16
C ALA A 311 -16.38 2.74 -9.67
N PHE A 312 -15.53 2.36 -8.72
CA PHE A 312 -14.42 3.20 -8.26
C PHE A 312 -13.48 3.56 -9.42
N SER A 313 -12.97 2.56 -10.14
CA SER A 313 -12.02 2.76 -11.25
C SER A 313 -12.62 3.61 -12.38
N ASP A 314 -13.88 3.38 -12.73
CA ASP A 314 -14.58 4.16 -13.74
C ASP A 314 -14.72 5.64 -13.32
N LYS A 315 -15.05 5.91 -12.06
CA LYS A 315 -15.15 7.27 -11.52
C LYS A 315 -13.81 7.98 -11.59
N MET A 316 -12.76 7.33 -11.14
CA MET A 316 -11.40 7.87 -11.17
C MET A 316 -10.91 8.14 -12.60
N MET A 317 -11.10 7.19 -13.52
CA MET A 317 -10.71 7.37 -14.93
C MET A 317 -11.46 8.52 -15.60
N ARG A 318 -12.70 8.79 -15.20
CA ARG A 318 -13.44 9.99 -15.67
C ARG A 318 -12.81 11.28 -15.18
N ASP A 319 -12.33 11.32 -13.93
CA ASP A 319 -11.61 12.48 -13.40
C ASP A 319 -10.27 12.67 -14.13
N TRP A 320 -9.53 11.59 -14.43
CA TRP A 320 -8.34 11.66 -15.28
C TRP A 320 -8.64 12.30 -16.64
N ALA A 321 -9.74 11.89 -17.29
CA ALA A 321 -10.17 12.46 -18.54
C ALA A 321 -10.60 13.93 -18.43
N ALA A 322 -11.03 14.36 -17.24
CA ALA A 322 -11.37 15.74 -16.89
C ALA A 322 -10.19 16.56 -16.34
N ALA A 323 -8.95 16.11 -16.60
CA ALA A 323 -7.72 16.73 -16.16
C ALA A 323 -7.56 16.80 -14.63
N ASP A 324 -7.94 15.73 -13.94
CA ASP A 324 -7.80 15.54 -12.49
C ASP A 324 -8.52 16.63 -11.66
N THR A 325 -9.68 17.06 -12.09
CA THR A 325 -10.39 18.21 -11.51
C THR A 325 -10.75 17.98 -10.05
N ASP A 326 -11.36 16.82 -9.74
CA ASP A 326 -11.74 16.47 -8.36
C ASP A 326 -10.48 16.25 -7.50
N LEU A 327 -9.51 15.50 -8.03
CA LEU A 327 -8.25 15.20 -7.34
C LEU A 327 -7.51 16.48 -6.92
N LEU A 328 -7.35 17.43 -7.86
CA LEU A 328 -6.65 18.69 -7.60
C LEU A 328 -7.39 19.59 -6.61
N GLN A 329 -8.73 19.57 -6.64
CA GLN A 329 -9.55 20.28 -5.65
C GLN A 329 -9.31 19.71 -4.25
N TRP A 330 -9.46 18.41 -4.05
CA TRP A 330 -9.29 17.75 -2.75
C TRP A 330 -7.86 17.89 -2.21
N ARG A 331 -6.87 17.83 -3.08
CA ARG A 331 -5.46 18.12 -2.74
C ARG A 331 -5.29 19.52 -2.17
N ALA A 332 -5.91 20.52 -2.81
CA ALA A 332 -5.88 21.90 -2.32
C ALA A 332 -6.64 22.06 -0.98
N GLU A 333 -7.75 21.37 -0.81
CA GLU A 333 -8.53 21.37 0.45
C GLU A 333 -7.70 20.77 1.58
N THR A 334 -7.05 19.63 1.37
CA THR A 334 -6.17 18.99 2.36
C THR A 334 -5.02 19.89 2.78
N ALA A 335 -4.32 20.51 1.83
CA ALA A 335 -3.23 21.44 2.10
C ALA A 335 -3.68 22.68 2.90
N ASN A 336 -4.97 23.00 2.90
CA ASN A 336 -5.57 24.12 3.62
C ASN A 336 -6.14 23.77 4.99
N THR A 337 -6.08 22.51 5.42
CA THR A 337 -6.57 22.09 6.73
C THR A 337 -5.81 22.76 7.89
N PRO A 338 -6.45 22.96 9.05
CA PRO A 338 -5.76 23.47 10.24
C PRO A 338 -4.58 22.60 10.68
N PHE A 339 -4.66 21.28 10.51
CA PHE A 339 -3.59 20.34 10.81
C PHE A 339 -2.35 20.62 9.94
N GLU A 340 -2.52 20.82 8.64
CA GLU A 340 -1.41 21.10 7.72
C GLU A 340 -0.73 22.45 8.01
N LYS A 341 -1.48 23.46 8.43
CA LYS A 341 -1.00 24.79 8.74
C LYS A 341 -0.36 24.93 10.13
N ALA A 342 -0.60 23.95 11.02
CA ALA A 342 -0.09 24.01 12.37
C ALA A 342 1.42 23.75 12.40
N GLU A 343 2.17 24.52 13.20
CA GLU A 343 3.53 24.13 13.56
C GLU A 343 3.49 22.96 14.54
N ALA A 344 4.21 21.88 14.27
CA ALA A 344 4.40 20.78 15.21
C ALA A 344 5.65 21.02 16.05
N GLN A 345 5.58 20.75 17.35
CA GLN A 345 6.81 20.68 18.15
C GLN A 345 7.66 19.48 17.68
N GLY A 346 8.98 19.53 17.95
CA GLY A 346 9.90 18.49 17.47
C GLY A 346 9.53 17.10 18.00
N LYS A 347 9.75 16.06 17.18
CA LYS A 347 9.45 14.64 17.52
C LYS A 347 10.04 14.22 18.86
N THR A 348 11.28 14.63 19.16
CA THR A 348 12.01 14.28 20.40
C THR A 348 11.47 14.98 21.64
N SER A 349 10.54 15.94 21.50
CA SER A 349 9.91 16.62 22.63
C SER A 349 8.81 15.81 23.31
N ILE A 350 8.33 14.73 22.66
CA ILE A 350 7.32 13.81 23.19
C ILE A 350 7.99 12.46 23.42
N PRO A 351 8.02 11.94 24.68
CA PRO A 351 8.50 10.60 24.96
C PRO A 351 7.69 9.53 24.19
N GLU A 352 8.35 8.47 23.76
CA GLU A 352 7.72 7.42 22.94
C GLU A 352 6.44 6.84 23.58
N GLN A 353 6.49 6.54 24.88
CA GLN A 353 5.34 6.00 25.61
C GLN A 353 4.14 6.98 25.62
N THR A 354 4.39 8.28 25.60
CA THR A 354 3.34 9.30 25.59
C THR A 354 2.48 9.24 24.33
N TYR A 355 3.03 8.78 23.19
CA TYR A 355 2.23 8.56 21.97
C TYR A 355 1.17 7.47 22.18
N PHE A 356 1.45 6.45 23.00
CA PHE A 356 0.47 5.44 23.37
C PHE A 356 -0.49 5.94 24.46
N ASP A 357 0.05 6.52 25.53
CA ASP A 357 -0.75 6.94 26.68
C ASP A 357 -1.75 8.04 26.33
N ASN A 358 -1.35 8.99 25.47
CA ASN A 358 -2.17 10.12 25.04
C ASN A 358 -2.84 9.91 23.67
N GLY A 359 -2.51 8.82 22.96
CA GLY A 359 -3.02 8.45 21.64
C GLY A 359 -3.91 7.20 21.65
N ILE A 360 -4.61 6.90 22.74
CA ILE A 360 -5.47 5.72 22.87
C ILE A 360 -6.48 5.62 21.72
N LEU A 361 -7.07 6.73 21.32
CA LEU A 361 -8.00 6.78 20.20
C LEU A 361 -7.29 6.47 18.85
N MET A 362 -6.05 6.89 18.66
CA MET A 362 -5.27 6.55 17.47
C MET A 362 -5.01 5.05 17.38
N VAL A 363 -4.69 4.41 18.51
CA VAL A 363 -4.55 2.94 18.59
C VAL A 363 -5.89 2.26 18.23
N ALA A 364 -7.00 2.80 18.74
CA ALA A 364 -8.33 2.28 18.42
C ALA A 364 -8.67 2.39 16.92
N PHE A 365 -8.36 3.52 16.29
CA PHE A 365 -8.54 3.71 14.85
C PHE A 365 -7.72 2.68 14.04
N LEU A 366 -6.44 2.50 14.37
CA LEU A 366 -5.61 1.53 13.67
C LEU A 366 -6.14 0.10 13.83
N LYS A 367 -6.49 -0.31 15.05
CA LYS A 367 -7.08 -1.64 15.28
C LYS A 367 -8.36 -1.81 14.43
N ALA A 368 -9.27 -0.86 14.51
CA ALA A 368 -10.53 -0.93 13.77
C ALA A 368 -10.31 -1.00 12.25
N GLY A 369 -9.43 -0.16 11.73
CA GLY A 369 -9.19 -0.07 10.29
C GLY A 369 -8.50 -1.29 9.70
N VAL A 370 -7.44 -1.79 10.34
CA VAL A 370 -6.71 -2.96 9.83
C VAL A 370 -7.59 -4.22 9.87
N GLU A 371 -8.42 -4.37 10.92
CA GLU A 371 -9.35 -5.49 11.01
C GLU A 371 -10.46 -5.37 9.97
N LEU A 372 -11.08 -4.19 9.79
CA LEU A 372 -12.14 -3.99 8.79
C LEU A 372 -11.65 -4.20 7.36
N ALA A 373 -10.50 -3.63 7.00
CA ALA A 373 -9.94 -3.82 5.67
C ALA A 373 -9.66 -5.29 5.40
N PHE A 374 -9.05 -5.99 6.37
CA PHE A 374 -8.78 -7.42 6.27
C PHE A 374 -10.08 -8.23 6.13
N GLU A 375 -11.06 -8.00 7.02
CA GLU A 375 -12.34 -8.71 7.01
C GLU A 375 -13.08 -8.50 5.68
N SER A 376 -13.17 -7.25 5.19
CA SER A 376 -13.84 -6.92 3.93
C SER A 376 -13.19 -7.60 2.72
N MET A 377 -11.86 -7.68 2.70
CA MET A 377 -11.12 -8.39 1.64
C MET A 377 -11.35 -9.90 1.69
N VAL A 378 -11.30 -10.50 2.88
CA VAL A 378 -11.51 -11.94 3.06
C VAL A 378 -12.96 -12.33 2.72
N ASP A 379 -13.94 -11.54 3.13
CA ASP A 379 -15.35 -11.75 2.81
C ASP A 379 -15.61 -11.64 1.30
N ALA A 380 -14.86 -10.80 0.59
CA ALA A 380 -14.87 -10.71 -0.86
C ALA A 380 -14.23 -11.92 -1.57
N GLY A 381 -13.51 -12.77 -0.84
CA GLY A 381 -12.87 -13.98 -1.34
C GLY A 381 -11.38 -13.86 -1.61
N ILE A 382 -10.74 -12.75 -1.20
CA ILE A 382 -9.29 -12.58 -1.22
C ILE A 382 -8.68 -13.42 -0.08
N GLN A 383 -7.53 -14.05 -0.35
CA GLN A 383 -6.88 -14.90 0.65
C GLN A 383 -6.31 -14.07 1.81
N PRO A 384 -6.33 -14.61 3.05
CA PRO A 384 -5.86 -13.91 4.24
C PRO A 384 -4.42 -13.40 4.15
N GLU A 385 -3.55 -14.08 3.42
CA GLU A 385 -2.15 -13.68 3.21
C GLU A 385 -2.07 -12.36 2.44
N SER A 386 -2.79 -12.23 1.31
CA SER A 386 -2.86 -10.97 0.55
C SER A 386 -3.52 -9.87 1.38
N ALA A 387 -4.66 -10.17 2.01
CA ALA A 387 -5.39 -9.21 2.85
C ALA A 387 -4.53 -8.69 4.02
N TYR A 388 -3.67 -9.52 4.62
CA TYR A 388 -2.75 -9.11 5.68
C TYR A 388 -1.72 -8.09 5.20
N TYR A 389 -1.10 -8.34 4.03
CA TYR A 389 -0.10 -7.40 3.50
C TYR A 389 -0.73 -6.05 3.22
N GLU A 390 -1.87 -6.01 2.56
CA GLU A 390 -2.56 -4.78 2.17
C GLU A 390 -3.23 -4.03 3.34
N ALA A 391 -3.65 -4.74 4.38
CA ALA A 391 -4.33 -4.09 5.51
C ALA A 391 -3.38 -3.69 6.64
N LEU A 392 -2.35 -4.52 6.95
CA LEU A 392 -1.53 -4.33 8.13
C LEU A 392 -0.06 -4.04 7.81
N HIS A 393 0.53 -4.83 6.91
CA HIS A 393 1.98 -4.78 6.69
C HIS A 393 2.43 -3.44 6.09
N GLU A 394 1.65 -2.84 5.20
CA GLU A 394 1.98 -1.57 4.55
C GLU A 394 1.62 -0.33 5.39
N THR A 395 0.72 -0.46 6.37
CA THR A 395 0.30 0.66 7.23
C THR A 395 1.48 1.43 7.86
N PRO A 396 2.53 0.79 8.40
CA PRO A 396 3.68 1.49 8.95
C PRO A 396 4.44 2.36 7.95
N LEU A 397 4.43 2.00 6.67
CA LEU A 397 5.12 2.77 5.62
C LEU A 397 4.42 4.10 5.34
N ILE A 398 3.11 4.09 5.30
CA ILE A 398 2.30 5.32 5.16
C ILE A 398 2.38 6.15 6.43
N ALA A 399 2.32 5.53 7.60
CA ALA A 399 2.51 6.22 8.89
C ALA A 399 3.88 6.92 8.98
N ASP A 400 4.96 6.30 8.49
CA ASP A 400 6.28 6.92 8.40
C ASP A 400 6.31 8.09 7.40
N THR A 401 5.58 7.96 6.30
CA THR A 401 5.46 9.04 5.32
C THR A 401 4.71 10.24 5.91
N ILE A 402 3.64 10.03 6.66
CA ILE A 402 2.93 11.10 7.39
C ILE A 402 3.87 11.77 8.41
N ALA A 403 4.66 10.99 9.14
CA ALA A 403 5.61 11.53 10.11
C ALA A 403 6.65 12.45 9.48
N ARG A 404 7.14 12.12 8.28
CA ARG A 404 8.14 12.91 7.55
C ARG A 404 7.52 14.08 6.78
N LYS A 405 6.33 13.91 6.23
CA LYS A 405 5.78 14.76 5.16
C LYS A 405 4.40 15.34 5.46
N ARG A 406 3.69 14.87 6.49
CA ARG A 406 2.27 15.14 6.75
C ARG A 406 1.35 14.64 5.62
N LEU A 407 0.07 15.00 5.69
CA LEU A 407 -0.97 14.47 4.80
C LEU A 407 -0.85 15.00 3.37
N ALA A 408 -0.69 16.32 3.21
CA ALA A 408 -0.68 16.95 1.89
C ALA A 408 0.48 16.45 1.03
N GLU A 409 1.69 16.37 1.59
CA GLU A 409 2.84 15.86 0.84
C GLU A 409 2.86 14.33 0.78
N MET A 410 2.29 13.63 1.75
CA MET A 410 2.07 12.17 1.68
C MET A 410 1.20 11.84 0.47
N ASN A 411 0.07 12.51 0.30
CA ASN A 411 -0.85 12.30 -0.81
C ASN A 411 -0.18 12.50 -2.18
N VAL A 412 0.64 13.53 -2.34
CA VAL A 412 1.39 13.77 -3.60
C VAL A 412 2.53 12.75 -3.81
N THR A 413 2.93 12.03 -2.77
CA THR A 413 4.04 11.06 -2.83
C THR A 413 3.57 9.65 -3.21
N ILE A 414 2.36 9.28 -2.82
CA ILE A 414 1.73 8.01 -3.20
C ILE A 414 1.26 8.03 -4.66
N SER A 415 0.65 6.96 -5.14
CA SER A 415 0.07 6.93 -6.48
C SER A 415 -1.14 7.87 -6.59
N ASP A 416 -1.41 8.42 -7.78
CA ASP A 416 -2.64 9.20 -8.02
C ASP A 416 -3.89 8.35 -7.75
N THR A 417 -3.80 7.03 -7.97
CA THR A 417 -4.86 6.05 -7.68
C THR A 417 -5.16 5.96 -6.20
N ALA A 418 -4.11 5.79 -5.37
CA ALA A 418 -4.23 5.76 -3.92
C ALA A 418 -4.73 7.11 -3.35
N GLU A 419 -4.22 8.23 -3.88
CA GLU A 419 -4.62 9.57 -3.46
C GLU A 419 -6.11 9.83 -3.74
N TYR A 420 -6.56 9.48 -4.96
CA TYR A 420 -7.98 9.64 -5.34
C TYR A 420 -8.89 8.82 -4.42
N GLY A 421 -8.54 7.56 -4.18
CA GLY A 421 -9.28 6.67 -3.29
C GLY A 421 -9.28 7.14 -1.83
N ASN A 422 -8.14 7.64 -1.32
CA ASN A 422 -8.04 8.27 -0.02
C ASN A 422 -9.10 9.38 0.16
N TYR A 423 -9.19 10.28 -0.80
CA TYR A 423 -10.15 11.38 -0.70
C TYR A 423 -11.60 10.91 -0.79
N LEU A 424 -11.90 9.95 -1.66
CA LEU A 424 -13.25 9.36 -1.73
C LEU A 424 -13.66 8.76 -0.38
N PHE A 425 -12.76 8.04 0.27
CA PHE A 425 -13.02 7.44 1.56
C PHE A 425 -13.10 8.50 2.67
N SER A 426 -12.11 9.37 2.79
CA SER A 426 -12.01 10.32 3.90
C SER A 426 -13.12 11.37 3.87
N ASN A 427 -13.57 11.82 2.69
CA ASN A 427 -14.67 12.78 2.54
C ASN A 427 -16.02 12.24 3.02
N VAL A 428 -16.19 10.91 3.05
CA VAL A 428 -17.37 10.24 3.62
C VAL A 428 -17.14 9.87 5.09
N CYS A 429 -15.96 9.37 5.42
CA CYS A 429 -15.65 8.87 6.77
C CYS A 429 -15.57 9.98 7.81
N ILE A 430 -15.03 11.16 7.47
CA ILE A 430 -14.96 12.30 8.39
C ILE A 430 -16.34 12.73 8.89
N PRO A 431 -17.34 13.06 8.03
CA PRO A 431 -18.65 13.40 8.51
C PRO A 431 -19.37 12.24 9.21
N LEU A 432 -19.16 10.99 8.78
CA LEU A 432 -19.72 9.80 9.44
C LEU A 432 -19.30 9.71 10.91
N LEU A 433 -18.03 9.98 11.20
CA LEU A 433 -17.46 9.82 12.54
C LEU A 433 -17.60 11.07 13.45
N LYS A 434 -18.05 12.22 12.94
CA LYS A 434 -18.25 13.41 13.77
C LYS A 434 -19.16 13.19 15.00
N PRO A 435 -20.31 12.46 14.92
CA PRO A 435 -21.12 12.14 16.08
C PRO A 435 -20.35 11.31 17.13
N PHE A 436 -19.60 10.30 16.70
CA PHE A 436 -18.74 9.51 17.58
C PHE A 436 -17.67 10.40 18.26
N MET A 437 -17.00 11.28 17.52
CA MET A 437 -15.99 12.19 18.07
C MET A 437 -16.54 13.16 19.11
N ALA A 438 -17.83 13.49 19.05
CA ALA A 438 -18.49 14.29 20.07
C ALA A 438 -18.69 13.55 21.41
N THR A 439 -18.66 12.22 21.41
CA THR A 439 -18.82 11.38 22.60
C THR A 439 -17.52 11.06 23.34
N VAL A 440 -16.36 11.24 22.70
CA VAL A 440 -15.06 10.94 23.30
C VAL A 440 -14.47 12.15 24.01
N GLY A 441 -13.79 11.94 25.13
CA GLY A 441 -13.14 13.00 25.89
C GLY A 441 -11.64 13.09 25.65
N SER A 442 -11.01 14.12 26.20
CA SER A 442 -9.57 14.38 26.05
C SER A 442 -8.67 13.31 26.72
N GLU A 443 -9.26 12.45 27.56
CA GLU A 443 -8.54 11.34 28.23
C GLU A 443 -8.14 10.22 27.26
N VAL A 444 -8.81 10.12 26.11
CA VAL A 444 -8.45 9.11 25.07
C VAL A 444 -7.62 9.68 23.95
N ILE A 445 -7.55 11.03 23.83
CA ILE A 445 -6.71 11.71 22.84
C ILE A 445 -6.20 13.05 23.39
N GLY A 446 -4.90 13.14 23.58
CA GLY A 446 -4.19 14.36 23.98
C GLY A 446 -3.73 14.40 25.45
N LYS A 447 -4.46 13.83 26.42
CA LYS A 447 -4.11 13.93 27.86
C LYS A 447 -3.79 12.59 28.52
N GLY A 448 -4.31 11.48 27.98
CA GLY A 448 -4.23 10.16 28.61
C GLY A 448 -5.24 9.97 29.75
N LEU A 449 -5.44 8.69 30.12
CA LEU A 449 -6.35 8.35 31.21
C LEU A 449 -5.83 8.89 32.54
N PRO A 450 -6.74 9.34 33.43
CA PRO A 450 -6.36 9.71 34.78
C PRO A 450 -5.77 8.49 35.52
N LYS A 451 -4.74 8.71 36.33
CA LYS A 451 -4.23 7.69 37.23
C LYS A 451 -5.27 7.46 38.30
N THR A 452 -5.79 6.24 38.39
CA THR A 452 -6.70 5.80 39.47
C THR A 452 -6.02 4.71 40.29
N ASP A 453 -6.39 4.62 41.55
CA ASP A 453 -5.97 3.51 42.46
C ASP A 453 -6.89 2.28 42.28
N ASP A 454 -7.83 2.32 41.31
CA ASP A 454 -8.75 1.23 41.06
C ASP A 454 -8.02 0.01 40.52
N ALA A 455 -8.41 -1.17 41.00
CA ALA A 455 -7.87 -2.43 40.52
C ALA A 455 -8.24 -2.62 39.04
N VAL A 456 -7.25 -2.96 38.21
CA VAL A 456 -7.47 -3.27 36.81
C VAL A 456 -8.38 -4.50 36.67
N ASP A 457 -9.37 -4.44 35.78
CA ASP A 457 -10.21 -5.59 35.45
C ASP A 457 -9.42 -6.65 34.67
N ASN A 458 -8.73 -7.51 35.41
CA ASN A 458 -7.92 -8.58 34.85
C ASN A 458 -8.73 -9.61 34.06
N ARG A 459 -10.01 -9.80 34.39
CA ARG A 459 -10.90 -10.68 33.63
C ARG A 459 -11.17 -10.09 32.26
N ARG A 460 -11.51 -8.83 32.22
CA ARG A 460 -11.77 -8.10 30.97
C ARG A 460 -10.51 -8.05 30.10
N LEU A 461 -9.33 -7.83 30.67
CA LEU A 461 -8.05 -7.91 29.96
C LEU A 461 -7.80 -9.28 29.35
N ALA A 462 -8.07 -10.35 30.08
CA ALA A 462 -7.90 -11.70 29.57
C ALA A 462 -8.84 -11.98 28.37
N GLU A 463 -10.11 -11.57 28.47
CA GLU A 463 -11.09 -11.69 27.39
C GLU A 463 -10.63 -10.93 26.12
N ILE A 464 -10.13 -9.69 26.27
CA ILE A 464 -9.61 -8.87 25.18
C ILE A 464 -8.38 -9.52 24.53
N ASN A 465 -7.42 -9.97 25.33
CA ASN A 465 -6.22 -10.64 24.85
C ASN A 465 -6.57 -11.87 24.03
N GLU A 466 -7.53 -12.67 24.51
CA GLU A 466 -7.99 -13.86 23.80
C GLU A 466 -8.69 -13.48 22.49
N ALA A 467 -9.56 -12.47 22.49
CA ALA A 467 -10.26 -12.00 21.31
C ALA A 467 -9.29 -11.51 20.23
N VAL A 468 -8.31 -10.69 20.61
CA VAL A 468 -7.28 -10.19 19.67
C VAL A 468 -6.43 -11.34 19.12
N CYS A 469 -5.96 -12.25 19.98
CA CYS A 469 -5.14 -13.39 19.54
C CYS A 469 -5.88 -14.36 18.63
N ARG A 470 -7.21 -14.46 18.75
CA ARG A 470 -8.05 -15.32 17.91
C ARG A 470 -8.44 -14.67 16.59
N HIS A 471 -8.27 -13.37 16.44
CA HIS A 471 -8.61 -12.70 15.19
C HIS A 471 -7.79 -13.29 14.03
N PRO A 472 -8.42 -13.59 12.86
CA PRO A 472 -7.71 -14.20 11.73
C PRO A 472 -6.48 -13.41 11.27
N ILE A 473 -6.52 -12.07 11.30
CA ILE A 473 -5.37 -11.22 10.94
C ILE A 473 -4.15 -11.47 11.83
N GLU A 474 -4.36 -11.75 13.14
CA GLU A 474 -3.27 -12.09 14.06
C GLU A 474 -2.74 -13.49 13.84
N GLN A 475 -3.60 -14.42 13.47
CA GLN A 475 -3.20 -15.80 13.21
C GLN A 475 -2.33 -15.87 11.95
N ILE A 476 -2.79 -15.29 10.85
CA ILE A 476 -2.01 -15.25 9.61
C ILE A 476 -0.76 -14.37 9.75
N GLY A 477 -0.88 -13.24 10.45
CA GLY A 477 0.24 -12.32 10.68
C GLY A 477 1.40 -12.97 11.43
N ARG A 478 1.13 -13.79 12.46
CA ARG A 478 2.17 -14.57 13.15
C ARG A 478 2.89 -15.53 12.23
N LEU A 479 2.17 -16.18 11.31
CA LEU A 479 2.77 -17.07 10.33
C LEU A 479 3.68 -16.29 9.37
N LEU A 480 3.17 -15.22 8.77
CA LEU A 480 3.89 -14.43 7.77
C LEU A 480 5.11 -13.72 8.36
N ARG A 481 5.01 -13.12 9.55
CA ARG A 481 6.14 -12.47 10.23
C ARG A 481 7.32 -13.44 10.51
N ARG A 482 7.05 -14.72 10.78
CA ARG A 482 8.12 -15.72 10.92
C ARG A 482 8.90 -15.92 9.61
N HIS A 483 8.22 -15.87 8.49
CA HIS A 483 8.86 -16.00 7.17
C HIS A 483 9.61 -14.74 6.75
N MET A 484 9.18 -13.57 7.20
CA MET A 484 9.84 -12.29 6.93
C MET A 484 11.05 -11.99 7.83
N GLY A 485 11.47 -12.93 8.69
CA GLY A 485 12.61 -12.73 9.58
C GLY A 485 12.40 -11.70 10.71
N ALA A 486 11.17 -11.26 10.93
CA ALA A 486 10.81 -10.26 11.93
C ALA A 486 10.55 -10.86 13.34
N SER A 487 10.94 -12.08 13.59
CA SER A 487 10.73 -12.75 14.87
C SER A 487 12.00 -13.38 15.37
N ALA A 488 12.90 -12.56 15.85
CA ALA A 488 13.89 -12.96 16.84
C ALA A 488 14.32 -11.69 17.57
N ASP A 489 13.54 -11.31 18.58
CA ASP A 489 14.04 -10.74 19.84
C ASP A 489 12.87 -10.55 20.79
#